data_a33b0533ac7b73d3fafb85894b045a07
#
_entry.id   a33b0533ac7b73d3fafb85894b045a07
#
_cell.length_a   1.000
_cell.length_b   1.000
_cell.length_c   1.000
_cell.angle_alpha   90.00
_cell.angle_beta   90.00
_cell.angle_gamma   90.00
#
_symmetry.space_group_name_H-M   'P 1'
#
loop_
_entity.id
_entity.type
_entity.pdbx_description
1 polymer ?
#
loop_
_entity_poly.entity_id
_entity_poly.type
_entity_poly.pdbx_seq_one_letter_code
_entity_poly.pdbx_strand_id
1 'polypeptide(L)'
;MLALLLSSLRARAEPEPEPTKPVLRTRDASLASILRGPFPSSRLFSMPAADTVGAYVLTLSGDASLLQQPGALTSAGLLAIGFGDIAQLEYRHTSAISVTGINAPLPAVGVQLKIPIPERPNVPAFGIAFRLGVPRTEIFGDTNVEETVTDFYLVGRLRFELARWLTLHGGARISSAKIELSGDRMFESSRRLVLPTGGYELAMNPTAKIIGEIALAPQFMWDPAGTADPKIDYGLLGRFGFRWAIVPSFTLDGSIGYQVDVASAAPDDGPSAIVQWDIRLGAEVFVPWGALACRAAGVFCD
;
A
#
# COMPACT_ATOMS: atom_id res chain seq x y z
N MET A 1 -6.59 -35.12 -1.63
CA MET A 1 -5.61 -34.30 -0.91
C MET A 1 -6.10 -32.88 -0.64
N LEU A 2 -6.73 -32.20 -1.59
CA LEU A 2 -7.33 -30.84 -1.41
C LEU A 2 -8.48 -30.82 -0.38
N ALA A 3 -9.29 -31.87 -0.30
CA ALA A 3 -10.42 -31.98 0.64
C ALA A 3 -10.00 -32.14 2.11
N LEU A 4 -8.83 -32.71 2.37
CA LEU A 4 -8.27 -32.85 3.73
C LEU A 4 -7.69 -31.53 4.25
N LEU A 5 -7.17 -30.66 3.38
CA LEU A 5 -6.71 -29.33 3.73
C LEU A 5 -7.89 -28.39 4.06
N LEU A 6 -9.02 -28.56 3.37
CA LEU A 6 -10.23 -27.78 3.63
C LEU A 6 -10.95 -28.18 4.94
N SER A 7 -10.81 -29.44 5.37
CA SER A 7 -11.40 -29.91 6.64
C SER A 7 -10.62 -29.44 7.87
N SER A 8 -9.31 -29.25 7.76
CA SER A 8 -8.47 -28.70 8.84
C SER A 8 -8.66 -27.18 9.03
N LEU A 9 -9.07 -26.48 7.98
CA LEU A 9 -9.40 -25.05 8.06
C LEU A 9 -10.75 -24.76 8.75
N ARG A 10 -11.62 -25.78 8.95
CA ARG A 10 -12.86 -25.66 9.70
C ARG A 10 -12.68 -25.68 11.22
N ALA A 11 -11.50 -26.03 11.71
CA ALA A 11 -11.22 -26.09 13.12
C ALA A 11 -10.90 -24.70 13.68
N ARG A 12 -11.86 -24.12 14.38
CA ARG A 12 -11.77 -22.93 15.21
C ARG A 12 -11.56 -21.58 14.52
N ALA A 13 -12.55 -21.13 13.76
CA ALA A 13 -12.86 -19.71 13.81
C ALA A 13 -13.46 -19.43 15.21
N GLU A 14 -12.63 -19.06 16.17
CA GLU A 14 -13.13 -18.35 17.35
C GLU A 14 -13.98 -17.18 16.83
N PRO A 15 -15.15 -16.90 17.44
CA PRO A 15 -15.95 -15.76 17.05
C PRO A 15 -15.04 -14.53 17.05
N GLU A 16 -14.94 -13.86 15.91
CA GLU A 16 -14.27 -12.58 15.82
C GLU A 16 -14.81 -11.71 16.97
N PRO A 17 -13.95 -11.16 17.84
CA PRO A 17 -14.43 -10.31 18.90
C PRO A 17 -15.36 -9.27 18.28
N GLU A 18 -16.55 -9.14 18.82
CA GLU A 18 -17.53 -8.13 18.38
C GLU A 18 -16.77 -6.82 18.14
N PRO A 19 -17.11 -6.05 17.09
CA PRO A 19 -16.47 -4.76 16.83
C PRO A 19 -16.51 -3.99 18.15
N THR A 20 -15.37 -3.96 18.81
CA THR A 20 -15.21 -3.32 20.11
C THR A 20 -15.68 -1.90 19.92
N LYS A 21 -16.71 -1.51 20.67
CA LYS A 21 -17.11 -0.10 20.80
C LYS A 21 -15.83 0.72 20.92
N PRO A 22 -15.76 1.90 20.32
CA PRO A 22 -14.56 2.75 20.41
C PRO A 22 -14.13 2.77 21.88
N VAL A 23 -12.88 2.37 22.11
CA VAL A 23 -12.34 2.33 23.48
C VAL A 23 -12.42 3.77 23.96
N LEU A 24 -13.34 4.02 24.89
CA LEU A 24 -13.42 5.32 25.57
C LEU A 24 -12.04 5.64 26.12
N ARG A 25 -11.45 6.71 25.63
CA ARG A 25 -10.16 7.17 26.07
C ARG A 25 -10.28 7.69 27.49
N THR A 26 -10.06 6.82 28.44
CA THR A 26 -10.10 7.20 29.84
C THR A 26 -8.70 7.48 30.34
N ARG A 27 -8.54 8.55 31.12
CA ARG A 27 -7.28 8.94 31.76
C ARG A 27 -6.68 7.79 32.58
N ASP A 28 -7.54 6.93 33.11
CA ASP A 28 -7.14 5.81 33.98
C ASP A 28 -6.80 4.52 33.20
N ALA A 29 -6.87 4.55 31.86
CA ALA A 29 -6.54 3.41 31.03
C ALA A 29 -5.10 2.96 31.25
N SER A 30 -4.87 1.65 31.43
CA SER A 30 -3.52 1.10 31.55
C SER A 30 -2.78 1.18 30.21
N LEU A 31 -1.44 1.37 30.22
CA LEU A 31 -0.64 1.34 28.99
C LEU A 31 -0.89 0.06 28.19
N ALA A 32 -1.01 -1.07 28.86
CA ALA A 32 -1.28 -2.34 28.18
C ALA A 32 -2.62 -2.36 27.46
N SER A 33 -3.67 -1.72 27.99
CA SER A 33 -4.96 -1.59 27.30
C SER A 33 -4.91 -0.65 26.12
N ILE A 34 -4.19 0.46 26.23
CA ILE A 34 -3.98 1.43 25.16
C ILE A 34 -3.24 0.79 23.96
N LEU A 35 -2.24 -0.04 24.24
CA LEU A 35 -1.43 -0.69 23.21
C LEU A 35 -2.03 -1.97 22.63
N ARG A 36 -3.18 -2.42 23.14
CA ARG A 36 -3.83 -3.65 22.64
C ARG A 36 -4.53 -3.51 21.29
N GLY A 37 -4.84 -2.27 20.85
CA GLY A 37 -5.56 -2.06 19.59
C GLY A 37 -7.03 -2.48 19.63
N PRO A 38 -7.69 -2.65 18.51
CA PRO A 38 -7.18 -3.05 17.20
C PRO A 38 -6.58 -1.91 16.38
N PHE A 39 -5.52 -2.18 15.66
CA PHE A 39 -4.90 -1.22 14.75
C PHE A 39 -4.99 -1.76 13.30
N PRO A 40 -6.09 -1.44 12.59
CA PRO A 40 -6.23 -1.89 11.21
C PRO A 40 -5.22 -1.18 10.32
N SER A 41 -4.57 -1.93 9.45
CA SER A 41 -3.75 -1.33 8.40
C SER A 41 -4.67 -0.71 7.35
N SER A 42 -4.35 0.51 6.93
CA SER A 42 -5.09 1.26 5.90
C SER A 42 -4.70 0.85 4.46
N ARG A 43 -3.89 -0.18 4.31
CA ARG A 43 -3.38 -0.65 3.02
C ARG A 43 -3.18 -2.16 3.00
N LEU A 44 -3.19 -2.75 1.81
CA LEU A 44 -2.60 -4.06 1.56
C LEU A 44 -1.07 -3.93 1.64
N PHE A 45 -0.34 -4.17 0.59
CA PHE A 45 1.10 -3.84 0.54
C PHE A 45 1.33 -2.44 -0.04
N SER A 46 0.81 -2.14 -1.24
CA SER A 46 0.95 -0.85 -1.93
C SER A 46 -0.39 -0.15 -2.17
N MET A 47 -1.44 -0.90 -2.37
CA MET A 47 -2.80 -0.43 -2.63
C MET A 47 -3.47 0.05 -1.33
N PRO A 48 -4.12 1.24 -1.31
CA PRO A 48 -4.93 1.65 -0.17
C PRO A 48 -6.12 0.69 0.02
N ALA A 49 -6.49 0.45 1.26
CA ALA A 49 -7.71 -0.27 1.62
C ALA A 49 -8.89 0.71 1.77
N ALA A 50 -10.11 0.20 1.97
CA ALA A 50 -11.25 1.06 2.28
C ALA A 50 -11.24 1.58 3.73
N ASP A 51 -10.34 1.07 4.57
CA ASP A 51 -10.17 1.50 5.96
C ASP A 51 -9.09 2.56 6.10
N THR A 52 -9.25 3.42 7.08
CA THR A 52 -8.26 4.41 7.53
C THR A 52 -7.56 3.92 8.78
N VAL A 53 -6.44 4.51 9.09
CA VAL A 53 -5.80 4.39 10.41
C VAL A 53 -6.77 4.96 11.46
N GLY A 54 -6.90 4.29 12.60
CA GLY A 54 -7.82 4.68 13.66
C GLY A 54 -7.61 6.10 14.18
N ALA A 55 -8.63 6.66 14.82
CA ALA A 55 -8.61 8.03 15.34
C ALA A 55 -7.41 8.28 16.25
N TYR A 56 -6.63 9.32 15.93
CA TYR A 56 -5.43 9.72 16.67
C TYR A 56 -4.38 8.59 16.84
N VAL A 57 -4.32 7.70 15.87
CA VAL A 57 -3.25 6.72 15.75
C VAL A 57 -2.25 7.23 14.70
N LEU A 58 -0.98 7.19 15.05
CA LEU A 58 0.13 7.43 14.14
C LEU A 58 0.66 6.08 13.70
N THR A 59 0.80 5.88 12.39
CA THR A 59 1.42 4.71 11.82
C THR A 59 2.75 5.08 11.20
N LEU A 60 3.78 4.35 11.58
CA LEU A 60 5.11 4.39 10.98
C LEU A 60 5.36 3.04 10.35
N SER A 61 5.60 3.00 9.05
CA SER A 61 6.02 1.77 8.40
C SER A 61 7.24 2.00 7.54
N GLY A 62 8.07 0.96 7.48
CA GLY A 62 9.22 0.92 6.60
C GLY A 62 9.32 -0.45 5.98
N ASP A 63 9.79 -0.49 4.74
CA ASP A 63 10.06 -1.72 4.02
C ASP A 63 11.32 -1.60 3.17
N ALA A 64 11.92 -2.75 2.91
CA ALA A 64 13.04 -2.89 1.99
C ALA A 64 12.70 -3.98 0.97
N SER A 65 12.91 -3.68 -0.30
CA SER A 65 12.74 -4.62 -1.40
C SER A 65 14.09 -4.91 -2.04
N LEU A 66 14.39 -6.19 -2.19
CA LEU A 66 15.52 -6.65 -2.99
C LEU A 66 15.01 -7.08 -4.35
N LEU A 67 15.47 -6.39 -5.39
CA LEU A 67 15.20 -6.72 -6.79
C LEU A 67 16.32 -7.63 -7.30
N GLN A 68 15.96 -8.78 -7.86
CA GLN A 68 16.96 -9.73 -8.37
C GLN A 68 17.58 -9.26 -9.70
N GLN A 69 16.83 -8.53 -10.49
CA GLN A 69 17.35 -7.91 -11.73
C GLN A 69 16.83 -6.47 -11.79
N PRO A 70 17.73 -5.50 -11.87
CA PRO A 70 19.20 -5.55 -12.03
C PRO A 70 20.01 -5.53 -10.72
N GLY A 71 19.51 -6.08 -9.62
CA GLY A 71 20.27 -6.15 -8.37
C GLY A 71 20.22 -4.86 -7.56
N ALA A 72 19.03 -4.32 -7.31
CA ALA A 72 18.84 -3.09 -6.57
C ALA A 72 18.16 -3.33 -5.23
N LEU A 73 18.53 -2.53 -4.28
CA LEU A 73 17.83 -2.40 -3.00
C LEU A 73 17.01 -1.12 -3.02
N THR A 74 15.71 -1.26 -2.86
CA THR A 74 14.82 -0.11 -2.66
C THR A 74 14.26 -0.12 -1.25
N SER A 75 14.01 1.05 -0.69
CA SER A 75 13.33 1.18 0.59
C SER A 75 12.20 2.18 0.49
N ALA A 76 11.13 1.94 1.23
CA ALA A 76 10.03 2.88 1.35
C ALA A 76 9.65 3.07 2.81
N GLY A 77 9.37 4.32 3.18
CA GLY A 77 8.80 4.68 4.46
C GLY A 77 7.41 5.26 4.27
N LEU A 78 6.50 4.97 5.19
CA LEU A 78 5.18 5.58 5.24
C LEU A 78 4.93 6.10 6.65
N LEU A 79 4.51 7.36 6.71
CA LEU A 79 3.96 8.00 7.89
C LEU A 79 2.48 8.25 7.63
N ALA A 80 1.60 7.76 8.50
CA ALA A 80 0.18 8.08 8.40
C ALA A 80 -0.40 8.45 9.76
N ILE A 81 -1.34 9.39 9.77
CA ILE A 81 -2.04 9.84 10.97
C ILE A 81 -3.55 9.81 10.72
N GLY A 82 -4.29 9.17 11.60
CA GLY A 82 -5.73 9.02 11.52
C GLY A 82 -6.50 10.11 12.25
N PHE A 83 -7.64 10.50 11.68
CA PHE A 83 -8.56 11.51 12.21
C PHE A 83 -9.99 10.94 12.21
N GLY A 84 -10.53 10.70 13.41
CA GLY A 84 -11.94 10.35 13.58
C GLY A 84 -12.40 9.06 12.89
N ASP A 85 -11.53 8.09 12.67
CA ASP A 85 -11.82 6.82 11.96
C ASP A 85 -12.37 6.97 10.52
N ILE A 86 -12.41 8.21 10.00
CA ILE A 86 -12.96 8.52 8.68
C ILE A 86 -11.93 9.13 7.73
N ALA A 87 -10.85 9.67 8.25
CA ALA A 87 -9.81 10.31 7.44
C ALA A 87 -8.42 9.98 7.93
N GLN A 88 -7.45 9.97 7.03
CA GLN A 88 -6.03 9.95 7.35
C GLN A 88 -5.24 10.85 6.41
N LEU A 89 -4.16 11.41 6.93
CA LEU A 89 -3.09 11.98 6.13
C LEU A 89 -1.95 10.98 6.05
N GLU A 90 -1.32 10.89 4.89
CA GLU A 90 -0.17 10.03 4.70
C GLU A 90 0.97 10.77 3.97
N TYR A 91 2.19 10.44 4.35
CA TYR A 91 3.40 10.79 3.62
C TYR A 91 4.17 9.53 3.32
N ARG A 92 4.50 9.32 2.06
CA ARG A 92 5.34 8.21 1.60
C ARG A 92 6.66 8.77 1.11
N HIS A 93 7.73 8.21 1.59
CA HIS A 93 9.08 8.45 1.10
C HIS A 93 9.64 7.17 0.50
N THR A 94 10.35 7.30 -0.61
CA THR A 94 11.02 6.16 -1.24
C THR A 94 12.45 6.53 -1.58
N SER A 95 13.33 5.58 -1.41
CA SER A 95 14.72 5.69 -1.82
C SER A 95 15.15 4.43 -2.55
N ALA A 96 15.98 4.59 -3.57
CA ALA A 96 16.64 3.49 -4.25
C ALA A 96 18.15 3.62 -4.06
N ILE A 97 18.78 2.51 -3.64
CA ILE A 97 20.24 2.44 -3.56
C ILE A 97 20.69 1.70 -4.81
N SER A 98 21.32 2.45 -5.72
CA SER A 98 21.87 1.95 -6.99
C SER A 98 20.81 1.46 -7.98
N VAL A 99 20.86 2.00 -9.14
CA VAL A 99 20.56 1.45 -10.46
C VAL A 99 19.71 2.39 -11.31
N THR A 100 20.29 2.75 -12.43
CA THR A 100 19.60 3.33 -13.57
C THR A 100 18.46 2.42 -14.04
N GLY A 101 17.26 2.94 -14.13
CA GLY A 101 16.13 2.26 -14.78
C GLY A 101 15.18 1.49 -13.86
N ILE A 102 15.23 1.64 -12.54
CA ILE A 102 14.21 1.03 -11.66
C ILE A 102 13.09 2.02 -11.39
N ASN A 103 11.87 1.58 -11.69
CA ASN A 103 10.65 2.27 -11.31
C ASN A 103 10.37 2.08 -9.80
N ALA A 104 11.13 2.76 -8.94
CA ALA A 104 10.79 2.82 -7.52
C ALA A 104 9.48 3.62 -7.34
N PRO A 105 8.65 3.27 -6.36
CA PRO A 105 7.47 4.08 -6.06
C PRO A 105 7.88 5.52 -5.75
N LEU A 106 7.25 6.50 -6.39
CA LEU A 106 7.57 7.91 -6.18
C LEU A 106 7.11 8.38 -4.79
N PRO A 107 7.82 9.35 -4.18
CA PRO A 107 7.36 10.00 -2.96
C PRO A 107 5.98 10.62 -3.17
N ALA A 108 5.14 10.58 -2.16
CA ALA A 108 3.79 11.15 -2.26
C ALA A 108 3.27 11.63 -0.91
N VAL A 109 2.49 12.70 -0.95
CA VAL A 109 1.63 13.14 0.16
C VAL A 109 0.19 12.78 -0.20
N GLY A 110 -0.55 12.22 0.74
CA GLY A 110 -1.89 11.75 0.47
C GLY A 110 -2.91 12.00 1.56
N VAL A 111 -4.15 11.94 1.14
CA VAL A 111 -5.33 11.91 2.01
C VAL A 111 -6.15 10.68 1.66
N GLN A 112 -6.57 9.93 2.65
CA GLN A 112 -7.51 8.83 2.48
C GLN A 112 -8.75 9.07 3.34
N LEU A 113 -9.91 8.83 2.75
CA LEU A 113 -11.21 9.00 3.39
C LEU A 113 -11.96 7.68 3.35
N LYS A 114 -12.53 7.29 4.47
CA LYS A 114 -13.48 6.19 4.57
C LYS A 114 -14.89 6.74 4.44
N ILE A 115 -15.70 6.13 3.57
CA ILE A 115 -17.11 6.48 3.47
C ILE A 115 -17.83 5.86 4.67
N PRO A 116 -18.55 6.64 5.50
CA PRO A 116 -19.14 6.19 6.76
C PRO A 116 -20.41 5.35 6.53
N ILE A 117 -20.23 4.16 5.96
CA ILE A 117 -21.30 3.17 5.82
C ILE A 117 -21.18 2.19 6.99
N PRO A 118 -22.27 1.85 7.68
CA PRO A 118 -22.24 0.86 8.75
C PRO A 118 -21.66 -0.47 8.27
N GLU A 119 -20.60 -0.94 8.95
CA GLU A 119 -19.96 -2.19 8.60
C GLU A 119 -20.88 -3.38 8.91
N ARG A 120 -21.24 -4.12 7.88
CA ARG A 120 -22.03 -5.35 7.97
C ARG A 120 -21.43 -6.40 7.05
N PRO A 121 -21.51 -7.68 7.39
CA PRO A 121 -21.15 -8.76 6.46
C PRO A 121 -21.97 -8.63 5.16
N ASN A 122 -21.34 -8.97 4.03
CA ASN A 122 -21.92 -8.89 2.69
C ASN A 122 -22.28 -7.46 2.21
N VAL A 123 -21.96 -6.41 2.99
CA VAL A 123 -22.11 -5.01 2.58
C VAL A 123 -20.72 -4.45 2.32
N PRO A 124 -20.46 -3.91 1.11
CA PRO A 124 -19.16 -3.34 0.81
C PRO A 124 -18.93 -2.04 1.60
N ALA A 125 -17.71 -1.89 2.14
CA ALA A 125 -17.20 -0.62 2.61
C ALA A 125 -16.43 0.05 1.48
N PHE A 126 -16.46 1.39 1.40
CA PHE A 126 -15.77 2.15 0.39
C PHE A 126 -14.83 3.18 1.00
N GLY A 127 -13.75 3.45 0.28
CA GLY A 127 -12.79 4.50 0.61
C GLY A 127 -12.33 5.22 -0.65
N ILE A 128 -11.89 6.44 -0.45
CA ILE A 128 -11.29 7.28 -1.48
C ILE A 128 -9.91 7.67 -0.99
N ALA A 129 -8.90 7.55 -1.85
CA ALA A 129 -7.57 8.06 -1.53
C ALA A 129 -7.07 8.95 -2.66
N PHE A 130 -6.47 10.06 -2.28
CA PHE A 130 -5.78 10.97 -3.19
C PHE A 130 -4.32 11.05 -2.77
N ARG A 131 -3.40 10.88 -3.71
CA ARG A 131 -1.96 10.95 -3.51
C ARG A 131 -1.35 11.93 -4.51
N LEU A 132 -0.80 13.00 -4.00
CA LEU A 132 -0.04 13.96 -4.78
C LEU A 132 1.43 13.52 -4.81
N GLY A 133 1.93 13.18 -5.97
CA GLY A 133 3.33 12.82 -6.16
C GLY A 133 4.24 14.02 -5.90
N VAL A 134 5.32 13.78 -5.18
CA VAL A 134 6.42 14.74 -5.07
C VAL A 134 7.36 14.45 -6.24
N PRO A 135 7.74 15.46 -7.04
CA PRO A 135 8.65 15.26 -8.15
C PRO A 135 9.95 14.59 -7.72
N ARG A 136 10.36 13.57 -8.46
CA ARG A 136 11.66 12.93 -8.31
C ARG A 136 12.54 13.34 -9.47
N THR A 137 13.68 13.95 -9.16
CA THR A 137 14.65 14.38 -10.15
C THR A 137 15.86 13.47 -10.09
N GLU A 138 16.24 12.93 -11.24
CA GLU A 138 17.46 12.16 -11.45
C GLU A 138 18.34 12.89 -12.50
N ILE A 139 19.65 12.89 -12.29
CA ILE A 139 20.62 13.59 -13.15
C ILE A 139 21.42 12.55 -13.92
N PHE A 140 21.39 12.65 -15.24
CA PHE A 140 22.14 11.80 -16.16
C PHE A 140 22.97 12.65 -17.11
N GLY A 141 24.26 12.79 -16.80
CA GLY A 141 25.13 13.74 -17.52
C GLY A 141 24.59 15.15 -17.35
N ASP A 142 24.31 15.82 -18.47
CA ASP A 142 23.77 17.19 -18.51
C ASP A 142 22.22 17.22 -18.65
N THR A 143 21.56 16.07 -18.54
CA THR A 143 20.10 15.95 -18.61
C THR A 143 19.53 15.66 -17.24
N ASN A 144 18.57 16.48 -16.80
CA ASN A 144 17.75 16.21 -15.62
C ASN A 144 16.44 15.54 -16.06
N VAL A 145 16.08 14.47 -15.37
CA VAL A 145 14.82 13.73 -15.57
C VAL A 145 13.97 13.93 -14.35
N GLU A 146 12.78 14.51 -14.52
CA GLU A 146 11.81 14.68 -13.47
C GLU A 146 10.58 13.79 -13.72
N GLU A 147 10.24 12.98 -12.75
CA GLU A 147 9.09 12.08 -12.78
C GLU A 147 8.10 12.44 -11.67
N THR A 148 6.82 12.48 -12.02
CA THR A 148 5.74 12.76 -11.06
C THR A 148 4.54 11.87 -11.34
N VAL A 149 3.91 11.35 -10.29
CA VAL A 149 2.66 10.59 -10.39
C VAL A 149 1.67 11.08 -9.34
N THR A 150 0.51 11.53 -9.80
CA THR A 150 -0.61 11.89 -8.94
C THR A 150 -1.73 10.87 -9.13
N ASP A 151 -2.22 10.32 -8.04
CA ASP A 151 -3.18 9.24 -8.04
C ASP A 151 -4.47 9.59 -7.31
N PHE A 152 -5.56 9.15 -7.88
CA PHE A 152 -6.86 9.08 -7.22
C PHE A 152 -7.32 7.62 -7.20
N TYR A 153 -7.70 7.13 -6.02
CA TYR A 153 -8.21 5.77 -5.83
C TYR A 153 -9.65 5.80 -5.37
N LEU A 154 -10.46 4.95 -5.96
CA LEU A 154 -11.73 4.51 -5.42
C LEU A 154 -11.59 3.03 -5.07
N VAL A 155 -11.69 2.69 -3.80
CA VAL A 155 -11.47 1.33 -3.31
C VAL A 155 -12.67 0.83 -2.54
N GLY A 156 -12.97 -0.45 -2.69
CA GLY A 156 -14.00 -1.16 -1.95
C GLY A 156 -13.41 -2.35 -1.20
N ARG A 157 -14.03 -2.70 -0.09
CA ARG A 157 -13.74 -3.88 0.71
C ARG A 157 -15.03 -4.66 0.95
N LEU A 158 -14.99 -5.97 0.74
CA LEU A 158 -16.11 -6.86 0.99
C LEU A 158 -15.69 -7.99 1.93
N ARG A 159 -16.42 -8.16 3.03
CA ARG A 159 -16.30 -9.27 3.98
C ARG A 159 -17.54 -10.16 3.87
N PHE A 160 -17.34 -11.46 3.92
CA PHE A 160 -18.42 -12.43 3.78
C PHE A 160 -18.83 -12.99 5.13
N GLU A 161 -20.14 -13.13 5.34
CA GLU A 161 -20.66 -13.74 6.56
C GLU A 161 -20.29 -15.23 6.68
N LEU A 162 -20.37 -15.96 5.55
CA LEU A 162 -20.06 -17.40 5.49
C LEU A 162 -18.56 -17.70 5.43
N ALA A 163 -17.75 -16.75 5.00
CA ALA A 163 -16.30 -16.89 4.85
C ALA A 163 -15.58 -15.73 5.55
N ARG A 164 -15.74 -15.63 6.86
CA ARG A 164 -15.18 -14.54 7.68
C ARG A 164 -13.65 -14.44 7.61
N TRP A 165 -12.99 -15.53 7.22
CA TRP A 165 -11.56 -15.58 7.00
C TRP A 165 -11.12 -14.89 5.69
N LEU A 166 -12.06 -14.57 4.78
CA LEU A 166 -11.79 -13.95 3.48
C LEU A 166 -12.30 -12.51 3.46
N THR A 167 -11.42 -11.60 3.09
CA THR A 167 -11.76 -10.22 2.74
C THR A 167 -11.28 -9.94 1.31
N LEU A 168 -12.17 -9.45 0.46
CA LEU A 168 -11.83 -9.01 -0.89
C LEU A 168 -11.71 -7.49 -0.93
N HIS A 169 -10.73 -7.03 -1.69
CA HIS A 169 -10.50 -5.62 -1.99
C HIS A 169 -10.52 -5.42 -3.50
N GLY A 170 -11.07 -4.32 -3.95
CA GLY A 170 -11.09 -4.00 -5.38
C GLY A 170 -11.40 -2.55 -5.61
N GLY A 171 -11.00 -2.04 -6.78
CA GLY A 171 -11.25 -0.67 -7.11
C GLY A 171 -10.57 -0.22 -8.39
N ALA A 172 -10.52 1.09 -8.54
CA ALA A 172 -9.86 1.75 -9.65
C ALA A 172 -8.90 2.81 -9.16
N ARG A 173 -7.80 2.94 -9.88
CA ARG A 173 -6.80 3.99 -9.73
C ARG A 173 -6.84 4.86 -10.99
N ILE A 174 -6.96 6.16 -10.83
CA ILE A 174 -6.78 7.13 -11.89
C ILE A 174 -5.45 7.80 -11.64
N SER A 175 -4.48 7.57 -12.53
CA SER A 175 -3.12 8.10 -12.42
C SER A 175 -2.90 9.18 -13.46
N SER A 176 -2.35 10.31 -13.04
CA SER A 176 -1.75 11.32 -13.91
C SER A 176 -0.24 11.23 -13.76
N ALA A 177 0.42 10.65 -14.74
CA ALA A 177 1.86 10.49 -14.77
C ALA A 177 2.47 11.53 -15.69
N LYS A 178 3.59 12.14 -15.27
CA LYS A 178 4.34 13.15 -16.02
C LYS A 178 5.82 12.80 -15.97
N ILE A 179 6.48 12.93 -17.12
CA ILE A 179 7.94 12.89 -17.25
C ILE A 179 8.42 14.14 -17.97
N GLU A 180 9.41 14.78 -17.43
CA GLU A 180 10.01 16.00 -17.97
C GLU A 180 11.53 15.84 -18.02
N LEU A 181 12.12 16.14 -19.17
CA LEU A 181 13.55 16.21 -19.36
C LEU A 181 13.96 17.67 -19.55
N SER A 182 15.02 18.08 -18.90
CA SER A 182 15.60 19.42 -19.03
C SER A 182 17.14 19.34 -19.10
N GLY A 183 17.77 20.34 -19.69
CA GLY A 183 19.19 20.35 -19.99
C GLY A 183 19.44 20.19 -21.48
N ASP A 184 20.34 19.30 -21.88
CA ASP A 184 20.69 19.07 -23.30
C ASP A 184 19.51 18.56 -24.13
N ARG A 185 18.56 17.91 -23.50
CA ARG A 185 17.29 17.47 -24.11
C ARG A 185 16.14 18.11 -23.40
N MET A 186 15.24 18.72 -24.18
CA MET A 186 13.97 19.25 -23.66
C MET A 186 12.83 18.36 -24.17
N PHE A 187 12.14 17.72 -23.25
CA PHE A 187 11.00 16.86 -23.56
C PHE A 187 10.01 16.88 -22.40
N GLU A 188 8.73 16.90 -22.71
CA GLU A 188 7.67 16.77 -21.70
C GLU A 188 6.59 15.83 -22.24
N SER A 189 6.20 14.87 -21.42
CA SER A 189 5.08 13.99 -21.70
C SER A 189 4.24 13.79 -20.46
N SER A 190 2.93 13.73 -20.64
CA SER A 190 1.97 13.43 -19.58
C SER A 190 0.90 12.47 -20.08
N ARG A 191 0.50 11.53 -19.21
CA ARG A 191 -0.52 10.55 -19.54
C ARG A 191 -1.46 10.31 -18.37
N ARG A 192 -2.76 10.29 -18.64
CA ARG A 192 -3.78 9.84 -17.69
C ARG A 192 -4.13 8.40 -17.98
N LEU A 193 -4.11 7.60 -16.93
CA LEU A 193 -4.38 6.17 -16.97
C LEU A 193 -5.48 5.83 -15.98
N VAL A 194 -6.44 5.00 -16.39
CA VAL A 194 -7.45 4.40 -15.50
C VAL A 194 -7.09 2.93 -15.33
N LEU A 195 -6.69 2.56 -14.14
CA LEU A 195 -6.02 1.31 -13.84
C LEU A 195 -6.82 0.53 -12.79
N PRO A 196 -7.26 -0.69 -13.06
CA PRO A 196 -7.89 -1.53 -12.04
C PRO A 196 -6.89 -1.95 -10.98
N THR A 197 -7.40 -2.11 -9.75
CA THR A 197 -6.64 -2.63 -8.61
C THR A 197 -7.50 -3.65 -7.87
N GLY A 198 -6.87 -4.66 -7.30
CA GLY A 198 -7.58 -5.67 -6.53
C GLY A 198 -6.67 -6.41 -5.57
N GLY A 199 -7.26 -7.12 -4.63
CA GLY A 199 -6.52 -7.93 -3.69
C GLY A 199 -7.43 -8.70 -2.74
N TYR A 200 -6.80 -9.47 -1.89
CA TYR A 200 -7.49 -10.22 -0.87
C TYR A 200 -6.66 -10.34 0.40
N GLU A 201 -7.34 -10.56 1.50
CA GLU A 201 -6.75 -10.96 2.78
C GLU A 201 -7.38 -12.28 3.22
N LEU A 202 -6.55 -13.23 3.63
CA LEU A 202 -6.95 -14.48 4.24
C LEU A 202 -6.49 -14.48 5.70
N ALA A 203 -7.41 -14.37 6.64
CA ALA A 203 -7.10 -14.47 8.06
C ALA A 203 -6.73 -15.93 8.39
N MET A 204 -5.49 -16.18 8.76
CA MET A 204 -5.01 -17.48 9.20
C MET A 204 -5.31 -17.69 10.68
N ASN A 205 -5.17 -16.64 11.45
CA ASN A 205 -5.50 -16.53 12.86
C ASN A 205 -5.68 -15.05 13.24
N PRO A 206 -6.01 -14.69 14.49
CA PRO A 206 -6.21 -13.29 14.87
C PRO A 206 -4.99 -12.36 14.65
N THR A 207 -3.80 -12.91 14.55
CA THR A 207 -2.55 -12.14 14.43
C THR A 207 -1.87 -12.27 13.08
N ALA A 208 -2.28 -13.21 12.23
CA ALA A 208 -1.61 -13.48 10.96
C ALA A 208 -2.58 -13.55 9.78
N LYS A 209 -2.19 -12.91 8.68
CA LYS A 209 -2.94 -12.88 7.42
C LYS A 209 -2.02 -13.23 6.25
N ILE A 210 -2.58 -13.90 5.26
CA ILE A 210 -2.02 -13.94 3.91
C ILE A 210 -2.67 -12.83 3.10
N ILE A 211 -1.88 -12.12 2.32
CA ILE A 211 -2.32 -10.98 1.51
C ILE A 211 -1.89 -11.21 0.08
N GLY A 212 -2.82 -11.04 -0.85
CA GLY A 212 -2.52 -10.97 -2.27
C GLY A 212 -2.98 -9.63 -2.83
N GLU A 213 -2.18 -9.05 -3.72
CA GLU A 213 -2.44 -7.78 -4.36
C GLU A 213 -2.11 -7.87 -5.85
N ILE A 214 -2.97 -7.30 -6.68
CA ILE A 214 -2.74 -7.10 -8.10
C ILE A 214 -3.14 -5.68 -8.46
N ALA A 215 -2.24 -4.97 -9.14
CA ALA A 215 -2.47 -3.60 -9.55
C ALA A 215 -1.77 -3.30 -10.87
N LEU A 216 -2.36 -2.44 -11.67
CA LEU A 216 -1.65 -1.78 -12.74
C LEU A 216 -1.07 -0.47 -12.21
N ALA A 217 0.17 -0.15 -12.58
CA ALA A 217 0.88 1.05 -12.15
C ALA A 217 1.53 1.75 -13.34
N PRO A 218 1.59 3.10 -13.36
CA PRO A 218 2.35 3.81 -14.36
C PRO A 218 3.82 3.40 -14.32
N GLN A 219 4.42 3.29 -15.50
CA GLN A 219 5.84 3.03 -15.70
C GLN A 219 6.43 4.10 -16.59
N PHE A 220 7.60 4.59 -16.22
CA PHE A 220 8.38 5.51 -17.02
C PHE A 220 9.47 4.71 -17.76
N MET A 221 9.45 4.84 -19.08
CA MET A 221 10.42 4.17 -19.97
C MET A 221 11.20 5.26 -20.67
N TRP A 222 12.48 5.35 -20.39
CA TRP A 222 13.39 6.27 -21.06
C TRP A 222 14.78 5.65 -21.20
N ASP A 223 15.47 6.09 -22.22
CA ASP A 223 16.81 5.61 -22.56
C ASP A 223 17.85 6.69 -22.24
N PRO A 224 18.77 6.42 -21.28
CA PRO A 224 19.85 7.35 -20.96
C PRO A 224 20.74 7.68 -22.16
N ALA A 225 20.89 6.75 -23.12
CA ALA A 225 21.65 6.98 -24.35
C ALA A 225 20.94 7.94 -25.33
N GLY A 226 19.67 8.25 -25.05
CA GLY A 226 18.94 9.26 -25.80
C GLY A 226 18.51 8.84 -27.21
N THR A 227 18.46 7.54 -27.48
CA THR A 227 18.07 6.99 -28.79
C THR A 227 16.59 7.04 -29.06
N ALA A 228 15.75 7.09 -27.99
CA ALA A 228 14.31 7.13 -28.09
C ALA A 228 13.71 8.21 -27.15
N ASP A 229 12.52 8.70 -27.51
CA ASP A 229 11.76 9.60 -26.65
C ASP A 229 11.18 8.84 -25.45
N PRO A 230 11.17 9.49 -24.28
CA PRO A 230 10.54 8.91 -23.08
C PRO A 230 9.07 8.56 -23.31
N LYS A 231 8.65 7.45 -22.73
CA LYS A 231 7.26 6.99 -22.79
C LYS A 231 6.72 6.75 -21.38
N ILE A 232 5.44 7.00 -21.23
CA ILE A 232 4.69 6.63 -20.04
C ILE A 232 3.75 5.49 -20.45
N ASP A 233 3.91 4.35 -19.81
CA ASP A 233 3.05 3.20 -20.01
C ASP A 233 2.58 2.64 -18.67
N TYR A 234 2.10 1.42 -18.63
CA TYR A 234 1.67 0.76 -17.41
C TYR A 234 2.24 -0.65 -17.34
N GLY A 235 2.56 -1.07 -16.13
CA GLY A 235 2.97 -2.42 -15.82
C GLY A 235 2.01 -3.09 -14.86
N LEU A 236 1.93 -4.42 -14.94
CA LEU A 236 1.18 -5.23 -14.00
C LEU A 236 2.08 -5.57 -12.82
N LEU A 237 1.64 -5.19 -11.62
CA LEU A 237 2.26 -5.57 -10.36
C LEU A 237 1.39 -6.60 -9.67
N GLY A 238 1.90 -7.80 -9.46
CA GLY A 238 1.34 -8.80 -8.57
C GLY A 238 2.20 -8.94 -7.32
N ARG A 239 1.59 -9.05 -6.15
CA ARG A 239 2.30 -9.24 -4.89
C ARG A 239 1.56 -10.22 -4.01
N PHE A 240 2.30 -11.13 -3.40
CA PHE A 240 1.77 -12.15 -2.51
C PHE A 240 2.67 -12.27 -1.27
N GLY A 241 2.07 -12.39 -0.10
CA GLY A 241 2.85 -12.50 1.11
C GLY A 241 2.01 -12.64 2.36
N PHE A 242 2.62 -12.31 3.49
CA PHE A 242 1.98 -12.40 4.79
C PHE A 242 2.17 -11.11 5.60
N ARG A 243 1.26 -10.89 6.51
CA ARG A 243 1.34 -9.88 7.57
C ARG A 243 1.12 -10.54 8.90
N TRP A 244 2.02 -10.31 9.83
CA TRP A 244 1.98 -10.90 11.16
C TRP A 244 2.12 -9.83 12.24
N ALA A 245 1.07 -9.69 13.07
CA ALA A 245 1.11 -8.86 14.26
C ALA A 245 1.81 -9.62 15.38
N ILE A 246 3.07 -9.31 15.64
CA ILE A 246 3.84 -9.87 16.78
C ILE A 246 3.21 -9.40 18.09
N VAL A 247 2.88 -8.12 18.15
CA VAL A 247 2.03 -7.50 19.16
C VAL A 247 1.04 -6.58 18.45
N PRO A 248 -0.08 -6.19 19.07
CA PRO A 248 -1.09 -5.37 18.39
C PRO A 248 -0.55 -4.07 17.79
N SER A 249 0.47 -3.47 18.40
CA SER A 249 1.10 -2.22 17.94
C SER A 249 2.29 -2.40 17.01
N PHE A 250 2.67 -3.64 16.67
CA PHE A 250 3.79 -3.92 15.79
C PHE A 250 3.53 -5.12 14.89
N THR A 251 3.58 -4.90 13.58
CA THR A 251 3.41 -5.93 12.57
C THR A 251 4.65 -6.09 11.71
N LEU A 252 4.87 -7.30 11.22
CA LEU A 252 5.86 -7.62 10.19
C LEU A 252 5.14 -8.03 8.92
N ASP A 253 5.64 -7.56 7.80
CA ASP A 253 5.20 -7.92 6.45
C ASP A 253 6.33 -8.63 5.71
N GLY A 254 6.01 -9.72 5.03
CA GLY A 254 6.90 -10.38 4.09
C GLY A 254 6.17 -10.67 2.79
N SER A 255 6.75 -10.32 1.64
CA SER A 255 6.10 -10.56 0.36
C SER A 255 7.08 -10.80 -0.77
N ILE A 256 6.59 -11.49 -1.79
CA ILE A 256 7.23 -11.64 -3.09
C ILE A 256 6.40 -10.84 -4.07
N GLY A 257 7.05 -9.96 -4.80
CA GLY A 257 6.47 -9.15 -5.85
C GLY A 257 6.85 -9.68 -7.22
N TYR A 258 6.01 -9.38 -8.19
CA TYR A 258 6.17 -9.75 -9.58
C TYR A 258 5.66 -8.62 -10.45
N GLN A 259 6.52 -8.04 -11.27
CA GLN A 259 6.18 -6.95 -12.16
C GLN A 259 6.39 -7.38 -13.61
N VAL A 260 5.38 -7.16 -14.43
CA VAL A 260 5.43 -7.38 -15.88
C VAL A 260 5.24 -6.05 -16.56
N ASP A 261 6.11 -5.73 -17.47
CA ASP A 261 5.91 -4.66 -18.41
C ASP A 261 4.90 -5.11 -19.47
N VAL A 262 3.70 -4.53 -19.46
CA VAL A 262 2.63 -4.91 -20.38
C VAL A 262 2.83 -4.30 -21.76
N ALA A 263 3.57 -3.20 -21.85
CA ALA A 263 3.79 -2.48 -23.11
C ALA A 263 4.82 -3.14 -24.00
N SER A 264 5.82 -3.82 -23.44
CA SER A 264 6.81 -4.57 -24.21
C SER A 264 6.29 -5.90 -24.79
N ALA A 265 5.02 -6.23 -24.55
CA ALA A 265 4.35 -7.36 -25.18
C ALA A 265 3.87 -7.06 -26.63
N ALA A 266 4.49 -6.10 -27.33
CA ALA A 266 4.21 -5.88 -28.75
C ALA A 266 4.62 -7.15 -29.56
N PRO A 267 3.77 -7.64 -30.47
CA PRO A 267 3.95 -8.93 -31.10
C PRO A 267 5.16 -9.06 -32.03
N ASP A 268 5.82 -7.95 -32.36
CA ASP A 268 6.85 -7.92 -33.40
C ASP A 268 8.29 -8.14 -32.90
N ASP A 269 8.55 -8.01 -31.60
CA ASP A 269 9.95 -8.07 -31.07
C ASP A 269 10.26 -9.32 -30.22
N GLY A 270 9.40 -10.31 -30.20
CA GLY A 270 9.57 -11.51 -29.39
C GLY A 270 9.28 -11.27 -27.88
N PRO A 271 9.16 -12.31 -27.06
CA PRO A 271 8.75 -12.19 -25.66
C PRO A 271 9.92 -11.73 -24.79
N SER A 272 10.25 -10.45 -24.83
CA SER A 272 11.15 -9.82 -23.86
C SER A 272 10.36 -9.07 -22.78
N ALA A 273 9.27 -9.64 -22.31
CA ALA A 273 8.69 -9.17 -21.07
C ALA A 273 9.73 -9.34 -19.96
N ILE A 274 10.43 -8.27 -19.61
CA ILE A 274 11.35 -8.28 -18.48
C ILE A 274 10.52 -8.45 -17.23
N VAL A 275 10.50 -9.69 -16.76
CA VAL A 275 9.84 -10.04 -15.51
C VAL A 275 10.78 -9.67 -14.38
N GLN A 276 10.36 -8.71 -13.58
CA GLN A 276 11.11 -8.31 -12.39
C GLN A 276 10.49 -8.94 -11.15
N TRP A 277 11.31 -9.66 -10.40
CA TRP A 277 10.93 -10.20 -9.11
C TRP A 277 11.54 -9.36 -7.99
N ASP A 278 10.77 -9.09 -6.97
CA ASP A 278 11.27 -8.50 -5.74
C ASP A 278 10.87 -9.33 -4.52
N ILE A 279 11.74 -9.38 -3.53
CA ILE A 279 11.44 -9.87 -2.20
C ILE A 279 11.41 -8.66 -1.29
N ARG A 280 10.31 -8.49 -0.57
CA ARG A 280 10.10 -7.34 0.30
C ARG A 280 9.89 -7.80 1.73
N LEU A 281 10.59 -7.14 2.64
CA LEU A 281 10.38 -7.24 4.08
C LEU A 281 10.02 -5.87 4.62
N GLY A 282 9.00 -5.82 5.45
CA GLY A 282 8.48 -4.58 6.01
C GLY A 282 8.07 -4.74 7.47
N ALA A 283 8.01 -3.61 8.14
CA ALA A 283 7.49 -3.51 9.49
C ALA A 283 6.57 -2.29 9.60
N GLU A 284 5.55 -2.39 10.45
CA GLU A 284 4.60 -1.31 10.71
C GLU A 284 4.39 -1.18 12.23
N VAL A 285 4.53 0.05 12.72
CA VAL A 285 4.34 0.40 14.13
C VAL A 285 3.14 1.33 14.25
N PHE A 286 2.24 1.01 15.18
CA PHE A 286 1.06 1.82 15.49
C PHE A 286 1.25 2.49 16.85
N VAL A 287 1.17 3.81 16.87
CA VAL A 287 1.30 4.62 18.09
C VAL A 287 -0.04 5.32 18.36
N PRO A 288 -0.83 4.87 19.34
CA PRO A 288 -2.11 5.49 19.71
C PRO A 288 -1.84 6.78 20.52
N TRP A 289 -1.31 7.79 19.85
CA TRP A 289 -0.82 9.02 20.50
C TRP A 289 -1.91 9.78 21.23
N GLY A 290 -3.16 9.78 20.71
CA GLY A 290 -4.26 10.44 21.40
C GLY A 290 -4.58 9.81 22.76
N ALA A 291 -4.60 8.48 22.84
CA ALA A 291 -4.81 7.78 24.10
C ALA A 291 -3.62 7.95 25.07
N LEU A 292 -2.40 8.03 24.54
CA LEU A 292 -1.21 8.32 25.35
C LEU A 292 -1.24 9.75 25.88
N ALA A 293 -1.66 10.74 25.08
CA ALA A 293 -1.81 12.12 25.49
C ALA A 293 -2.94 12.32 26.50
N CYS A 294 -4.07 11.60 26.33
CA CYS A 294 -5.13 11.58 27.33
C CYS A 294 -4.61 11.12 28.69
N ARG A 295 -3.89 10.02 28.72
CA ARG A 295 -3.32 9.48 29.95
C ARG A 295 -2.29 10.40 30.60
N ALA A 296 -1.38 10.98 29.80
CA ALA A 296 -0.28 11.77 30.31
C ALA A 296 -0.67 13.18 30.71
N ALA A 297 -1.52 13.84 29.92
CA ALA A 297 -1.83 15.26 30.04
C ALA A 297 -3.32 15.59 30.19
N GLY A 298 -4.20 14.59 30.09
CA GLY A 298 -5.64 14.80 30.13
C GLY A 298 -6.20 15.51 28.89
N VAL A 299 -5.44 15.56 27.78
CA VAL A 299 -5.89 16.13 26.51
C VAL A 299 -6.31 15.02 25.54
N PHE A 300 -7.28 15.30 24.66
CA PHE A 300 -7.89 14.31 23.76
C PHE A 300 -8.54 13.13 24.48
N CYS A 301 -9.04 13.33 25.70
CA CYS A 301 -9.94 12.40 26.36
C CYS A 301 -11.37 12.64 25.86
N ASP A 302 -12.07 11.56 25.48
CA ASP A 302 -13.49 11.58 25.14
C ASP A 302 -14.35 11.30 26.36
#